data_5baa9c9fc68e7058bd9f6e35f00a1af3
#
_entry.id   5baa9c9fc68e7058bd9f6e35f00a1af3
#
_cell.length_a   1.000
_cell.length_b   1.000
_cell.length_c   1.000
_cell.angle_alpha   90.00
_cell.angle_beta   90.00
_cell.angle_gamma   90.00
#
_symmetry.space_group_name_H-M   'P 1'
#
loop_
_entity.id
_entity.type
_entity.pdbx_description
1 polymer ?
#
loop_
_entity_poly.entity_id
_entity_poly.type
_entity_poly.pdbx_seq_one_letter_code
_entity_poly.pdbx_strand_id
1 'polypeptide(L)'
;IRINPYGKTIKAKAHIQSKGWVDYGTITKDTIIGTVGEKKRIECLCFEGDFEYRVHIQSSGWTDWTRADGVATLGTVGQELRIEAIQFR
;
A
#
# COMPACT_ATOMS: atom_id res chain seq x y z
N ILE A 1 3.12 -6.67 -4.62
CA ILE A 1 4.15 -5.66 -4.96
C ILE A 1 5.34 -5.76 -4.02
N ARG A 2 6.49 -5.40 -4.53
CA ARG A 2 7.71 -5.26 -3.73
C ARG A 2 8.24 -3.84 -3.89
N ILE A 3 8.74 -3.29 -2.79
CA ILE A 3 9.27 -1.93 -2.75
C ILE A 3 10.68 -2.01 -2.18
N ASN A 4 11.66 -1.43 -2.89
CA ASN A 4 13.02 -1.36 -2.39
C ASN A 4 13.17 -0.11 -1.50
N PRO A 5 13.40 -0.27 -0.18
CA PRO A 5 13.56 0.89 0.71
C PRO A 5 14.89 1.63 0.54
N TYR A 6 15.87 1.05 -0.15
CA TYR A 6 17.21 1.63 -0.33
C TYR A 6 17.85 2.05 0.99
N GLY A 7 17.81 1.16 1.98
CA GLY A 7 18.41 1.40 3.30
C GLY A 7 17.59 2.28 4.23
N LYS A 8 16.43 2.76 3.81
CA LYS A 8 15.51 3.53 4.66
C LYS A 8 14.60 2.58 5.44
N THR A 9 14.12 3.04 6.59
CA THR A 9 13.14 2.28 7.38
C THR A 9 11.74 2.63 6.90
N ILE A 10 11.04 1.63 6.36
CA ILE A 10 9.66 1.77 5.90
C ILE A 10 8.83 0.66 6.52
N LYS A 11 7.73 1.02 7.16
CA LYS A 11 6.73 0.05 7.63
C LYS A 11 5.51 0.10 6.72
N ALA A 12 4.89 -1.05 6.52
CA ALA A 12 3.76 -1.16 5.60
C ALA A 12 2.64 -2.03 6.15
N LYS A 13 1.42 -1.63 5.84
CA LYS A 13 0.20 -2.43 6.04
C LYS A 13 -0.62 -2.35 4.77
N ALA A 14 -1.35 -3.42 4.47
CA ALA A 14 -2.24 -3.43 3.31
C ALA A 14 -3.55 -4.13 3.66
N HIS A 15 -4.64 -3.61 3.13
CA HIS A 15 -5.93 -4.30 3.16
C HIS A 15 -6.08 -5.08 1.85
N ILE A 16 -6.23 -6.40 1.99
CA ILE A 16 -6.24 -7.33 0.85
C ILE A 16 -7.58 -8.00 0.76
N GLN A 17 -8.09 -8.14 -0.46
CA GLN A 17 -9.35 -8.82 -0.75
C GLN A 17 -9.45 -10.14 0.02
N SER A 18 -10.53 -10.32 0.78
CA SER A 18 -10.84 -11.52 1.54
C SER A 18 -9.90 -11.86 2.70
N LYS A 19 -8.84 -11.07 2.91
CA LYS A 19 -7.88 -11.28 4.01
C LYS A 19 -7.96 -10.19 5.07
N GLY A 20 -8.41 -8.98 4.71
CA GLY A 20 -8.41 -7.82 5.60
C GLY A 20 -7.02 -7.19 5.72
N TRP A 21 -6.77 -6.50 6.83
CA TRP A 21 -5.50 -5.83 7.06
C TRP A 21 -4.39 -6.81 7.39
N VAL A 22 -3.27 -6.68 6.70
CA VAL A 22 -2.05 -7.42 6.95
C VAL A 22 -0.95 -6.43 7.30
N ASP A 23 -0.29 -6.63 8.44
CA ASP A 23 0.83 -5.80 8.88
C ASP A 23 2.14 -6.50 8.52
N TYR A 24 2.92 -5.86 7.66
CA TYR A 24 4.21 -6.41 7.21
C TYR A 24 5.38 -5.95 8.09
N GLY A 25 5.14 -5.02 9.02
CA GLY A 25 6.19 -4.43 9.83
C GLY A 25 7.19 -3.67 8.96
N THR A 26 8.46 -3.70 9.35
CA THR A 26 9.53 -3.09 8.57
C THR A 26 9.80 -3.93 7.34
N ILE A 27 9.68 -3.33 6.16
CA ILE A 27 9.82 -4.06 4.90
C ILE A 27 11.25 -4.02 4.38
N THR A 28 11.57 -5.02 3.55
CA THR A 28 12.83 -5.10 2.80
C THR A 28 12.49 -5.13 1.30
N LYS A 29 13.52 -5.11 0.47
CA LYS A 29 13.33 -5.23 -0.99
C LYS A 29 12.68 -6.56 -1.40
N ASP A 30 12.70 -7.55 -0.53
CA ASP A 30 12.15 -8.90 -0.80
C ASP A 30 10.77 -9.11 -0.17
N THR A 31 10.27 -8.15 0.63
CA THR A 31 8.93 -8.25 1.20
C THR A 31 7.89 -8.17 0.11
N ILE A 32 6.99 -9.15 0.06
CA ILE A 32 5.87 -9.16 -0.88
C ILE A 32 4.64 -8.60 -0.17
N ILE A 33 4.18 -7.44 -0.61
CA ILE A 33 2.94 -6.85 -0.14
C ILE A 33 1.83 -7.33 -1.08
N GLY A 34 0.83 -8.01 -0.54
CA GLY A 34 -0.21 -8.64 -1.32
C GLY A 34 -0.03 -10.14 -1.41
N THR A 35 -0.56 -10.76 -2.45
CA THR A 35 -0.51 -12.20 -2.66
C THR A 35 0.14 -12.54 -3.98
N VAL A 36 0.64 -13.78 -4.08
CA VAL A 36 1.21 -14.30 -5.32
C VAL A 36 0.34 -15.47 -5.77
N GLY A 37 -0.17 -15.40 -7.02
CA GLY A 37 -0.98 -16.46 -7.62
C GLY A 37 -2.41 -16.58 -7.10
N GLU A 38 -2.84 -15.72 -6.17
CA GLU A 38 -4.20 -15.78 -5.61
C GLU A 38 -5.17 -14.80 -6.28
N LYS A 39 -4.70 -13.93 -7.15
CA LYS A 39 -5.51 -12.93 -7.88
C LYS A 39 -6.35 -12.06 -6.94
N LYS A 40 -5.82 -11.74 -5.77
CA LYS A 40 -6.49 -10.88 -4.80
C LYS A 40 -5.97 -9.46 -4.93
N ARG A 41 -6.90 -8.50 -4.98
CA ARG A 41 -6.53 -7.09 -5.11
C ARG A 41 -6.04 -6.52 -3.79
N ILE A 42 -5.13 -5.55 -3.88
CA ILE A 42 -4.80 -4.68 -2.76
C ILE A 42 -5.79 -3.52 -2.81
N GLU A 43 -6.53 -3.32 -1.73
CA GLU A 43 -7.63 -2.35 -1.67
C GLU A 43 -7.23 -1.07 -0.97
N CYS A 44 -6.31 -1.13 -0.02
CA CYS A 44 -5.88 0.02 0.75
C CYS A 44 -4.45 -0.18 1.23
N LEU A 45 -3.70 0.91 1.37
CA LEU A 45 -2.31 0.89 1.83
C LEU A 45 -2.10 1.89 2.95
N CYS A 46 -1.20 1.55 3.87
CA CYS A 46 -0.74 2.44 4.93
C CYS A 46 0.77 2.26 5.07
N PHE A 47 1.51 3.35 4.87
CA PHE A 47 2.97 3.35 5.04
C PHE A 47 3.40 4.26 6.18
N GLU A 48 4.54 3.92 6.77
CA GLU A 48 5.22 4.79 7.73
C GLU A 48 6.68 4.94 7.31
N GLY A 49 7.13 6.18 7.13
CA GLY A 49 8.50 6.50 6.74
C GLY A 49 8.66 7.99 6.46
N ASP A 50 9.87 8.39 6.07
CA ASP A 50 10.16 9.79 5.79
C ASP A 50 9.93 10.11 4.32
N PHE A 51 8.67 10.06 3.90
CA PHE A 51 8.28 10.33 2.52
C PHE A 51 6.79 10.60 2.44
N GLU A 52 6.35 11.05 1.26
CA GLU A 52 4.94 11.13 0.89
C GLU A 52 4.64 10.14 -0.22
N TYR A 53 3.38 9.74 -0.34
CA TYR A 53 2.94 8.84 -1.39
C TYR A 53 1.51 9.13 -1.81
N ARG A 54 1.16 8.65 -2.98
CA ARG A 54 -0.23 8.66 -3.47
C ARG A 54 -0.50 7.37 -4.24
N VAL A 55 -1.76 7.01 -4.36
CA VAL A 55 -2.18 5.81 -5.06
C VAL A 55 -3.22 6.14 -6.13
N HIS A 56 -3.21 5.35 -7.20
CA HIS A 56 -4.25 5.37 -8.23
C HIS A 56 -5.24 4.27 -7.91
N ILE A 57 -6.50 4.65 -7.72
CA ILE A 57 -7.59 3.73 -7.36
C ILE A 57 -8.43 3.47 -8.60
N GLN A 58 -8.76 2.20 -8.82
CA GLN A 58 -9.64 1.77 -9.90
C GLN A 58 -10.89 2.66 -9.95
N SER A 59 -11.18 3.23 -11.12
CA SER A 59 -12.36 4.07 -11.38
C SER A 59 -12.41 5.42 -10.64
N SER A 60 -11.49 5.68 -9.74
CA SER A 60 -11.46 6.92 -8.94
C SER A 60 -10.27 7.82 -9.26
N GLY A 61 -9.18 7.28 -9.80
CA GLY A 61 -7.98 8.04 -10.14
C GLY A 61 -7.01 8.19 -8.97
N TRP A 62 -6.12 9.20 -9.07
CA TRP A 62 -5.09 9.46 -8.08
C TRP A 62 -5.65 10.13 -6.83
N THR A 63 -5.18 9.68 -5.67
CA THR A 63 -5.39 10.39 -4.40
C THR A 63 -4.46 11.59 -4.30
N ASP A 64 -4.69 12.44 -3.30
CA ASP A 64 -3.74 13.50 -2.96
C ASP A 64 -2.45 12.90 -2.39
N TRP A 65 -1.35 13.65 -2.50
CA TRP A 65 -0.10 13.30 -1.83
C TRP A 65 -0.30 13.31 -0.32
N THR A 66 0.12 12.24 0.34
CA THR A 66 -0.12 12.04 1.77
C THR A 66 1.18 11.62 2.45
N ARG A 67 1.46 12.23 3.60
CA ARG A 67 2.62 11.85 4.41
C ARG A 67 2.48 10.42 4.92
N ALA A 68 3.57 9.64 4.83
CA ALA A 68 3.61 8.28 5.36
C ALA A 68 3.81 8.33 6.88
N ASP A 69 2.73 8.60 7.61
CA ASP A 69 2.76 8.79 9.06
C ASP A 69 2.39 7.54 9.86
N GLY A 70 2.10 6.43 9.20
CA GLY A 70 1.70 5.19 9.85
C GLY A 70 0.24 5.13 10.27
N VAL A 71 -0.52 6.19 10.04
CA VAL A 71 -1.94 6.30 10.42
C VAL A 71 -2.84 6.47 9.21
N ALA A 72 -2.49 7.38 8.29
CA ALA A 72 -3.26 7.65 7.09
C ALA A 72 -3.30 6.43 6.18
N THR A 73 -4.48 6.09 5.68
CA THR A 73 -4.69 5.00 4.74
C THR A 73 -5.11 5.56 3.40
N LEU A 74 -4.56 5.02 2.32
CA LEU A 74 -4.93 5.43 0.96
C LEU A 74 -5.55 4.25 0.22
N GLY A 75 -6.75 4.46 -0.32
CA GLY A 75 -7.55 3.44 -0.98
C GLY A 75 -8.93 3.35 -0.37
N THR A 76 -9.60 2.23 -0.59
CA THR A 76 -10.96 1.99 -0.09
C THR A 76 -11.06 0.63 0.57
N VAL A 77 -12.00 0.49 1.50
CA VAL A 77 -12.31 -0.77 2.16
C VAL A 77 -13.80 -1.04 1.94
N GLY A 78 -14.13 -2.24 1.44
CA GLY A 78 -15.51 -2.64 1.22
C GLY A 78 -16.15 -2.15 -0.09
N GLN A 79 -15.38 -1.49 -0.96
CA GLN A 79 -15.88 -1.00 -2.26
C GLN A 79 -15.41 -1.84 -3.45
N GLU A 80 -14.60 -2.87 -3.18
CA GLU A 80 -14.10 -3.78 -4.22
C GLU A 80 -13.29 -3.06 -5.32
N LEU A 81 -12.57 -1.99 -4.94
CA LEU A 81 -11.72 -1.23 -5.85
C LEU A 81 -10.25 -1.52 -5.56
N ARG A 82 -9.51 -1.91 -6.61
CA ARG A 82 -8.08 -2.20 -6.45
C ARG A 82 -7.24 -0.93 -6.56
N ILE A 83 -6.10 -0.95 -5.89
CA ILE A 83 -5.04 0.02 -6.14
C ILE A 83 -4.29 -0.42 -7.38
N GLU A 84 -4.13 0.48 -8.34
CA GLU A 84 -3.55 0.20 -9.65
C GLU A 84 -2.11 0.69 -9.79
N ALA A 85 -1.74 1.72 -9.06
CA ALA A 85 -0.40 2.29 -9.11
C ALA A 85 -0.08 3.06 -7.83
N ILE A 86 1.21 3.23 -7.55
CA ILE A 86 1.71 3.97 -6.37
C ILE A 86 2.83 4.88 -6.84
N GLN A 87 2.86 6.10 -6.32
CA GLN A 87 3.97 7.02 -6.50
C GLN A 87 4.49 7.49 -5.15
N PHE A 88 5.79 7.66 -5.06
CA PHE A 88 6.48 8.15 -3.87
C PHE A 88 7.21 9.45 -4.17
N ARG A 89 7.37 10.30 -3.16
CA ARG A 89 8.22 11.48 -3.26
C ARG A 89 8.79 11.92 -1.91
#